data_c413c4ecd8f8a46a91ff0436304f1fc0
#
_entry.id   c413c4ecd8f8a46a91ff0436304f1fc0
#
_cell.length_a   1.000
_cell.length_b   1.000
_cell.length_c   1.000
_cell.angle_alpha   90.00
_cell.angle_beta   90.00
_cell.angle_gamma   90.00
#
_symmetry.space_group_name_H-M   'P 1'
#
loop_
_entity.id
_entity.type
_entity.pdbx_description
1 polymer ?
#
loop_
_entity_poly.entity_id
_entity_poly.type
_entity_poly.pdbx_seq_one_letter_code
_entity_poly.pdbx_strand_id
1 'polypeptide(L)'
;VRWEPCAFEAETGGADRDLRCAAVEVPVDWDEPAGPTTEVVMARLAAGGESRGALLLNPGGPGVSGVDAMLSAEGLVSADVREAYDVVGFDPRGVGRSAGVQCLDDAELDAWRQEPAFDPETQSVDEIRDQYERLGRACTEEAGELVGHLGTESAARDMDVLRAVLGQERTDYLGFSYGTHLGAVYAELFPERAGRMVLDGGVDPTLSNAEAIADQAESFERTLRHWVRHCQEEIRGCAVEGTEEQALERIQELIATAAEGGLTAADGRRVTATSVVEGILAPLYSPSTYEGLDEALGSAFAGDPTALLQLSDSTHGRSPEGEYTTNTTVAFTAISCLDQPDSPLTDEQLAAHQEELTRRSPTFGPYLGYGEAACQGWPLEAEGEPRAVDAEGSDPLLVVGTVHDPATPYAWSQALVEQLDNARLLTYDGWGHTAYTSGSACVREAVDAYLLEGELPAEGTTCS
;
A
#
# COMPACT_ATOMS: atom_id res chain seq x y z
N VAL A 1 11.40 25.86 -6.82
CA VAL A 1 11.89 24.80 -5.93
C VAL A 1 13.41 24.84 -5.89
N ARG A 2 13.98 24.69 -4.69
CA ARG A 2 15.43 24.59 -4.50
C ARG A 2 15.80 23.12 -4.24
N TRP A 3 16.52 22.52 -5.17
CA TRP A 3 17.00 21.16 -5.08
C TRP A 3 18.34 21.10 -4.34
N GLU A 4 18.45 20.25 -3.33
CA GLU A 4 19.65 19.96 -2.56
C GLU A 4 19.98 18.47 -2.61
N PRO A 5 21.23 18.02 -2.34
CA PRO A 5 21.52 16.59 -2.19
C PRO A 5 20.63 15.99 -1.11
N CYS A 6 20.07 14.80 -1.34
CA CYS A 6 19.27 14.10 -0.33
C CYS A 6 20.18 13.65 0.82
N ALA A 7 19.85 14.00 2.05
CA ALA A 7 20.68 13.71 3.23
C ALA A 7 20.83 12.19 3.50
N PHE A 8 19.81 11.39 3.15
CA PHE A 8 19.77 9.94 3.41
C PHE A 8 20.66 9.11 2.48
N GLU A 9 21.15 9.63 1.34
CA GLU A 9 22.10 8.92 0.48
C GLU A 9 23.40 8.58 1.21
N ALA A 10 23.82 9.42 2.15
CA ALA A 10 25.02 9.19 2.95
C ALA A 10 24.86 8.05 3.96
N GLU A 11 23.63 7.77 4.40
CA GLU A 11 23.31 6.76 5.43
C GLU A 11 23.15 5.36 4.82
N THR A 12 22.67 5.25 3.60
CA THR A 12 22.38 3.96 2.94
C THR A 12 23.58 3.34 2.22
N GLY A 13 24.74 4.02 2.17
CA GLY A 13 25.92 3.55 1.41
C GLY A 13 25.64 3.39 -0.09
N GLY A 14 24.58 4.03 -0.56
CA GLY A 14 24.05 3.90 -1.92
C GLY A 14 25.03 4.43 -2.94
N ALA A 15 25.19 3.65 -4.00
CA ALA A 15 25.98 4.01 -5.17
C ALA A 15 25.46 5.32 -5.76
N ASP A 16 26.36 6.29 -5.92
CA ASP A 16 26.46 7.38 -6.92
C ASP A 16 25.18 7.78 -7.69
N ARG A 17 24.02 7.80 -7.00
CA ARG A 17 22.76 8.28 -7.56
C ARG A 17 22.67 9.76 -7.19
N ASP A 18 22.70 10.64 -8.16
CA ASP A 18 22.56 12.10 -7.92
C ASP A 18 21.08 12.45 -7.62
N LEU A 19 20.53 11.86 -6.52
CA LEU A 19 19.21 12.20 -6.04
C LEU A 19 19.24 13.60 -5.42
N ARG A 20 18.24 14.40 -5.80
CA ARG A 20 18.04 15.74 -5.26
C ARG A 20 16.70 15.82 -4.56
N CYS A 21 16.73 16.31 -3.34
CA CYS A 21 15.54 16.50 -2.51
C CYS A 21 15.12 17.97 -2.47
N ALA A 22 13.83 18.20 -2.30
CA ALA A 22 13.25 19.51 -2.09
C ALA A 22 11.99 19.39 -1.23
N ALA A 23 11.74 20.41 -0.41
CA ALA A 23 10.50 20.56 0.35
C ALA A 23 9.65 21.67 -0.28
N VAL A 24 8.34 21.50 -0.20
CA VAL A 24 7.32 22.43 -0.70
C VAL A 24 6.32 22.68 0.39
N GLU A 25 6.11 23.94 0.76
CA GLU A 25 5.06 24.32 1.72
C GLU A 25 3.66 24.20 1.07
N VAL A 26 2.73 23.59 1.81
CA VAL A 26 1.31 23.46 1.44
C VAL A 26 0.46 23.81 2.67
N PRO A 27 -0.80 24.23 2.51
CA PRO A 27 -1.69 24.44 3.66
C PRO A 27 -1.93 23.14 4.41
N VAL A 28 -2.03 23.19 5.74
CA VAL A 28 -2.52 22.06 6.53
C VAL A 28 -3.96 21.77 6.14
N ASP A 29 -4.81 22.79 6.21
CA ASP A 29 -6.21 22.74 5.82
C ASP A 29 -6.41 23.46 4.48
N TRP A 30 -6.91 22.73 3.47
CA TRP A 30 -7.19 23.27 2.15
C TRP A 30 -8.44 24.18 2.10
N ASP A 31 -9.29 24.11 3.12
CA ASP A 31 -10.43 25.01 3.28
C ASP A 31 -9.99 26.35 3.92
N GLU A 32 -8.86 26.35 4.65
CA GLU A 32 -8.23 27.54 5.23
C GLU A 32 -6.79 27.77 4.69
N PRO A 33 -6.58 28.00 3.39
CA PRO A 33 -5.26 27.98 2.77
C PRO A 33 -4.33 29.14 3.21
N ALA A 34 -4.82 30.10 3.99
CA ALA A 34 -4.03 31.15 4.64
C ALA A 34 -3.65 30.81 6.10
N GLY A 35 -4.06 29.63 6.57
CA GLY A 35 -3.78 29.09 7.90
C GLY A 35 -2.37 28.52 8.05
N PRO A 36 -2.17 27.57 8.98
CA PRO A 36 -0.92 26.87 9.15
C PRO A 36 -0.49 26.11 7.88
N THR A 37 0.83 25.92 7.70
CA THR A 37 1.41 25.19 6.59
C THR A 37 2.14 23.95 7.06
N THR A 38 2.24 22.95 6.19
CA THR A 38 3.11 21.77 6.35
C THR A 38 4.02 21.64 5.14
N GLU A 39 5.01 20.75 5.19
CA GLU A 39 5.93 20.50 4.09
C GLU A 39 5.66 19.15 3.42
N VAL A 40 5.68 19.14 2.09
CA VAL A 40 5.72 17.94 1.25
C VAL A 40 7.12 17.82 0.65
N VAL A 41 7.76 16.68 0.90
CA VAL A 41 9.14 16.42 0.46
C VAL A 41 9.12 15.55 -0.79
N MET A 42 9.99 15.93 -1.74
CA MET A 42 10.21 15.20 -2.98
C MET A 42 11.67 14.78 -3.13
N ALA A 43 11.90 13.64 -3.76
CA ALA A 43 13.21 13.24 -4.28
C ALA A 43 13.16 13.10 -5.79
N ARG A 44 14.14 13.67 -6.50
CA ARG A 44 14.22 13.63 -7.96
C ARG A 44 15.46 12.88 -8.41
N LEU A 45 15.27 11.94 -9.34
CA LEU A 45 16.29 11.39 -10.21
C LEU A 45 16.17 12.12 -11.55
N ALA A 46 17.20 12.88 -11.94
CA ALA A 46 17.19 13.60 -13.21
C ALA A 46 17.19 12.65 -14.40
N ALA A 47 16.55 13.04 -15.50
CA ALA A 47 16.57 12.30 -16.76
C ALA A 47 18.00 12.05 -17.22
N GLY A 48 18.26 10.85 -17.78
CA GLY A 48 19.55 10.52 -18.39
C GLY A 48 19.83 11.29 -19.66
N GLY A 49 18.79 11.69 -20.40
CA GLY A 49 18.83 12.46 -21.63
C GLY A 49 18.20 13.84 -21.53
N GLU A 50 17.57 14.30 -22.61
CA GLU A 50 16.80 15.53 -22.64
C GLU A 50 15.45 15.31 -21.92
N SER A 51 15.25 15.95 -20.77
CA SER A 51 14.04 15.79 -19.97
C SER A 51 12.80 16.33 -20.69
N ARG A 52 11.75 15.55 -20.74
CA ARG A 52 10.41 15.93 -21.22
C ARG A 52 9.57 16.62 -20.16
N GLY A 53 9.99 16.49 -18.90
CA GLY A 53 9.29 16.95 -17.73
C GLY A 53 9.45 16.00 -16.56
N ALA A 54 8.67 16.21 -15.51
CA ALA A 54 8.65 15.35 -14.33
C ALA A 54 7.57 14.25 -14.46
N LEU A 55 7.94 13.03 -14.09
CA LEU A 55 7.01 11.92 -13.83
C LEU A 55 6.88 11.77 -12.31
N LEU A 56 5.74 12.14 -11.74
CA LEU A 56 5.47 11.89 -10.33
C LEU A 56 5.23 10.41 -10.08
N LEU A 57 5.78 9.87 -8.99
CA LEU A 57 5.68 8.46 -8.61
C LEU A 57 5.15 8.33 -7.19
N ASN A 58 4.15 7.46 -7.01
CA ASN A 58 3.67 7.04 -5.70
C ASN A 58 3.64 5.50 -5.62
N PRO A 59 4.36 4.89 -4.65
CA PRO A 59 4.47 3.43 -4.52
C PRO A 59 3.23 2.77 -3.90
N GLY A 60 2.30 3.54 -3.34
CA GLY A 60 1.08 3.05 -2.70
C GLY A 60 1.16 2.98 -1.18
N GLY A 61 0.60 1.94 -0.62
CA GLY A 61 0.37 1.74 0.81
C GLY A 61 -1.12 1.79 1.15
N PRO A 62 -1.70 2.94 1.67
CA PRO A 62 -1.10 4.26 1.89
C PRO A 62 0.05 4.28 2.89
N GLY A 63 0.78 5.39 2.93
CA GLY A 63 1.83 5.61 3.94
C GLY A 63 3.23 5.10 3.57
N VAL A 64 3.42 4.51 2.38
CA VAL A 64 4.76 4.16 1.90
C VAL A 64 5.46 5.41 1.31
N SER A 65 6.72 5.62 1.72
CA SER A 65 7.51 6.77 1.28
C SER A 65 7.85 6.70 -0.22
N GLY A 66 7.36 7.67 -0.99
CA GLY A 66 7.76 7.85 -2.38
C GLY A 66 9.20 8.36 -2.52
N VAL A 67 9.70 9.08 -1.51
CA VAL A 67 11.10 9.54 -1.45
C VAL A 67 12.05 8.35 -1.28
N ASP A 68 11.74 7.39 -0.39
CA ASP A 68 12.54 6.18 -0.23
C ASP A 68 12.44 5.24 -1.44
N ALA A 69 11.29 5.21 -2.11
CA ALA A 69 11.11 4.45 -3.34
C ALA A 69 12.12 4.87 -4.43
N MET A 70 12.57 6.14 -4.43
CA MET A 70 13.60 6.62 -5.37
C MET A 70 14.97 5.96 -5.18
N LEU A 71 15.25 5.36 -4.02
CA LEU A 71 16.45 4.54 -3.81
C LEU A 71 16.42 3.27 -4.68
N SER A 72 15.26 2.86 -5.15
CA SER A 72 15.04 1.70 -6.03
C SER A 72 14.40 2.08 -7.37
N ALA A 73 14.50 3.34 -7.81
CA ALA A 73 13.88 3.86 -9.04
C ALA A 73 14.16 3.00 -10.28
N GLU A 74 15.35 2.36 -10.37
CA GLU A 74 15.72 1.45 -11.46
C GLU A 74 14.86 0.18 -11.53
N GLY A 75 14.32 -0.25 -10.40
CA GLY A 75 13.38 -1.38 -10.31
C GLY A 75 11.93 -0.98 -10.55
N LEU A 76 11.60 0.29 -10.35
CA LEU A 76 10.24 0.81 -10.47
C LEU A 76 9.91 1.42 -11.83
N VAL A 77 10.91 1.94 -12.53
CA VAL A 77 10.72 2.66 -13.81
C VAL A 77 11.73 2.16 -14.83
N SER A 78 11.28 1.91 -16.06
CA SER A 78 12.14 1.42 -17.15
C SER A 78 13.30 2.37 -17.46
N ALA A 79 14.35 1.86 -18.11
CA ALA A 79 15.49 2.68 -18.54
C ALA A 79 15.07 3.76 -19.54
N ASP A 80 14.15 3.44 -20.45
CA ASP A 80 13.73 4.36 -21.52
C ASP A 80 12.93 5.53 -20.91
N VAL A 81 12.06 5.26 -19.93
CA VAL A 81 11.32 6.30 -19.21
C VAL A 81 12.27 7.16 -18.37
N ARG A 82 13.26 6.55 -17.67
CA ARG A 82 14.28 7.29 -16.91
C ARG A 82 15.24 8.12 -17.79
N GLU A 83 15.42 7.73 -19.04
CA GLU A 83 16.17 8.55 -20.00
C GLU A 83 15.40 9.81 -20.41
N ALA A 84 14.05 9.75 -20.41
CA ALA A 84 13.17 10.79 -20.92
C ALA A 84 12.54 11.70 -19.84
N TYR A 85 12.39 11.22 -18.61
CA TYR A 85 11.73 11.95 -17.53
C TYR A 85 12.64 12.20 -16.33
N ASP A 86 12.48 13.36 -15.70
CA ASP A 86 12.88 13.53 -14.32
C ASP A 86 11.89 12.73 -13.46
N VAL A 87 12.33 11.59 -12.90
CA VAL A 87 11.45 10.79 -12.03
C VAL A 87 11.43 11.41 -10.64
N VAL A 88 10.24 11.70 -10.12
CA VAL A 88 10.04 12.40 -8.85
C VAL A 88 9.15 11.58 -7.93
N GLY A 89 9.75 10.93 -6.94
CA GLY A 89 9.02 10.36 -5.81
C GLY A 89 8.73 11.43 -4.77
N PHE A 90 7.59 11.36 -4.14
CA PHE A 90 7.22 12.28 -3.05
C PHE A 90 6.57 11.51 -1.90
N ASP A 91 6.79 12.02 -0.70
CA ASP A 91 6.07 11.58 0.48
C ASP A 91 4.78 12.40 0.59
N PRO A 92 3.59 11.79 0.54
CA PRO A 92 2.36 12.52 0.87
C PRO A 92 2.44 13.14 2.28
N ARG A 93 1.63 14.16 2.55
CA ARG A 93 1.52 14.77 3.88
C ARG A 93 1.38 13.72 4.99
N GLY A 94 2.08 13.88 6.09
CA GLY A 94 2.10 12.94 7.20
C GLY A 94 2.91 11.66 6.98
N VAL A 95 3.50 11.45 5.80
CA VAL A 95 4.29 10.28 5.45
C VAL A 95 5.78 10.62 5.46
N GLY A 96 6.60 9.76 6.02
CA GLY A 96 8.05 9.81 5.92
C GLY A 96 8.62 11.18 6.26
N ARG A 97 9.21 11.85 5.27
CA ARG A 97 9.85 13.17 5.45
C ARG A 97 8.89 14.35 5.32
N SER A 98 7.66 14.12 4.90
CA SER A 98 6.61 15.14 4.77
C SER A 98 5.85 15.33 6.08
N ALA A 99 6.51 15.86 7.11
CA ALA A 99 5.99 15.97 8.46
C ALA A 99 5.42 14.63 8.97
N GLY A 100 6.21 13.56 8.80
CA GLY A 100 5.81 12.20 9.13
C GLY A 100 5.26 12.07 10.54
N VAL A 101 4.03 11.61 10.67
CA VAL A 101 3.34 11.49 11.95
C VAL A 101 3.90 10.32 12.73
N GLN A 102 4.62 10.59 13.83
CA GLN A 102 5.14 9.60 14.77
C GLN A 102 4.34 9.71 16.07
N CYS A 103 3.30 8.91 16.20
CA CYS A 103 2.37 9.00 17.33
C CYS A 103 2.85 8.25 18.58
N LEU A 104 3.73 7.28 18.38
CA LEU A 104 4.27 6.39 19.41
C LEU A 104 5.78 6.29 19.22
N ASP A 105 6.54 6.14 20.30
CA ASP A 105 7.95 5.76 20.19
C ASP A 105 8.09 4.27 19.80
N ASP A 106 9.32 3.82 19.48
CA ASP A 106 9.58 2.46 19.00
C ASP A 106 9.09 1.38 19.98
N ALA A 107 9.26 1.60 21.28
CA ALA A 107 8.85 0.65 22.30
C ALA A 107 7.33 0.65 22.51
N GLU A 108 6.70 1.81 22.39
CA GLU A 108 5.23 1.96 22.44
C GLU A 108 4.60 1.34 21.21
N LEU A 109 5.18 1.50 20.02
CA LEU A 109 4.70 0.88 18.79
C LEU A 109 4.90 -0.63 18.81
N ASP A 110 6.02 -1.13 19.35
CA ASP A 110 6.21 -2.57 19.62
C ASP A 110 5.12 -3.11 20.54
N ALA A 111 4.83 -2.40 21.64
CA ALA A 111 3.78 -2.80 22.57
C ALA A 111 2.40 -2.80 21.92
N TRP A 112 2.08 -1.77 21.13
CA TRP A 112 0.81 -1.65 20.40
C TRP A 112 0.63 -2.80 19.39
N ARG A 113 1.67 -3.15 18.62
CA ARG A 113 1.65 -4.28 17.67
C ARG A 113 1.57 -5.65 18.36
N GLN A 114 1.97 -5.75 19.63
CA GLN A 114 1.86 -6.97 20.43
C GLN A 114 0.50 -7.14 21.12
N GLU A 115 -0.34 -6.09 21.12
CA GLU A 115 -1.73 -6.24 21.55
C GLU A 115 -2.42 -7.24 20.59
N PRO A 116 -3.32 -8.11 21.09
CA PRO A 116 -4.03 -9.04 20.24
C PRO A 116 -5.04 -8.27 19.37
N ALA A 117 -4.55 -7.68 18.28
CA ALA A 117 -5.44 -7.10 17.29
C ALA A 117 -6.08 -8.25 16.49
N PHE A 118 -7.41 -8.19 16.36
CA PHE A 118 -8.19 -9.08 15.49
C PHE A 118 -8.21 -10.58 15.86
N ASP A 119 -8.06 -10.93 17.13
CA ASP A 119 -8.37 -12.30 17.58
C ASP A 119 -9.85 -12.40 17.99
N PRO A 120 -10.70 -12.99 17.14
CA PRO A 120 -12.14 -13.03 17.37
C PRO A 120 -12.55 -13.86 18.61
N GLU A 121 -11.65 -14.70 19.15
CA GLU A 121 -11.94 -15.52 20.33
C GLU A 121 -11.56 -14.82 21.64
N THR A 122 -10.61 -13.87 21.60
CA THR A 122 -10.04 -13.27 22.80
C THR A 122 -10.22 -11.77 22.91
N GLN A 123 -10.64 -11.09 21.85
CA GLN A 123 -10.78 -9.65 21.80
C GLN A 123 -12.21 -9.21 21.46
N SER A 124 -12.77 -8.31 22.24
CA SER A 124 -14.05 -7.66 21.91
C SER A 124 -13.87 -6.54 20.90
N VAL A 125 -14.93 -6.22 20.17
CA VAL A 125 -14.96 -5.08 19.22
C VAL A 125 -14.62 -3.76 19.94
N ASP A 126 -15.06 -3.59 21.20
CA ASP A 126 -14.74 -2.39 21.99
C ASP A 126 -13.25 -2.29 22.32
N GLU A 127 -12.55 -3.40 22.58
CA GLU A 127 -11.10 -3.37 22.81
C GLU A 127 -10.33 -2.95 21.56
N ILE A 128 -10.82 -3.33 20.37
CA ILE A 128 -10.25 -2.86 19.10
C ILE A 128 -10.46 -1.36 18.95
N ARG A 129 -11.69 -0.87 19.16
CA ARG A 129 -11.99 0.57 19.12
C ARG A 129 -11.12 1.36 20.09
N ASP A 130 -11.00 0.89 21.34
CA ASP A 130 -10.17 1.52 22.37
C ASP A 130 -8.68 1.56 21.97
N GLN A 131 -8.17 0.52 21.31
CA GLN A 131 -6.79 0.46 20.83
C GLN A 131 -6.52 1.54 19.78
N TYR A 132 -7.42 1.71 18.81
CA TYR A 132 -7.26 2.71 17.75
C TYR A 132 -7.61 4.14 18.23
N GLU A 133 -8.51 4.29 19.22
CA GLU A 133 -8.75 5.58 19.87
C GLU A 133 -7.48 6.07 20.61
N ARG A 134 -6.78 5.16 21.33
CA ARG A 134 -5.51 5.51 21.98
C ARG A 134 -4.45 5.94 20.96
N LEU A 135 -4.33 5.22 19.83
CA LEU A 135 -3.39 5.57 18.75
C LEU A 135 -3.74 6.95 18.19
N GLY A 136 -4.98 7.19 17.78
CA GLY A 136 -5.39 8.46 17.19
C GLY A 136 -5.25 9.66 18.14
N ARG A 137 -5.48 9.46 19.43
CA ARG A 137 -5.22 10.50 20.45
C ARG A 137 -3.74 10.81 20.58
N ALA A 138 -2.86 9.79 20.60
CA ALA A 138 -1.42 10.00 20.62
C ALA A 138 -0.96 10.77 19.37
N CYS A 139 -1.52 10.44 18.19
CA CYS A 139 -1.26 11.17 16.95
C CYS A 139 -1.67 12.65 17.05
N THR A 140 -2.84 12.92 17.59
CA THR A 140 -3.34 14.30 17.76
C THR A 140 -2.49 15.09 18.76
N GLU A 141 -2.01 14.45 19.83
CA GLU A 141 -1.14 15.09 20.83
C GLU A 141 0.23 15.44 20.24
N GLU A 142 0.80 14.61 19.37
CA GLU A 142 2.14 14.78 18.79
C GLU A 142 2.14 15.70 17.56
N ALA A 143 1.22 15.48 16.59
CA ALA A 143 1.22 16.17 15.30
C ALA A 143 0.12 17.23 15.15
N GLY A 144 -0.69 17.44 16.19
CA GLY A 144 -1.72 18.49 16.21
C GLY A 144 -2.79 18.30 15.13
N GLU A 145 -3.24 19.42 14.55
CA GLU A 145 -4.31 19.43 13.55
C GLU A 145 -3.96 18.73 12.24
N LEU A 146 -2.68 18.57 11.90
CA LEU A 146 -2.26 17.91 10.66
C LEU A 146 -2.86 16.52 10.52
N VAL A 147 -2.99 15.77 11.63
CA VAL A 147 -3.50 14.39 11.63
C VAL A 147 -4.92 14.29 11.05
N GLY A 148 -5.74 15.33 11.22
CA GLY A 148 -7.09 15.42 10.65
C GLY A 148 -7.12 15.73 9.15
N HIS A 149 -5.97 16.01 8.52
CA HIS A 149 -5.87 16.45 7.14
C HIS A 149 -4.91 15.59 6.29
N LEU A 150 -4.78 14.30 6.62
CA LEU A 150 -3.93 13.35 5.89
C LEU A 150 -4.65 12.62 4.76
N GLY A 151 -5.95 12.85 4.57
CA GLY A 151 -6.77 12.15 3.60
C GLY A 151 -6.30 12.34 2.16
N THR A 152 -6.71 11.41 1.29
CA THR A 152 -6.28 11.34 -0.11
C THR A 152 -6.65 12.60 -0.90
N GLU A 153 -7.77 13.26 -0.61
CA GLU A 153 -8.16 14.50 -1.31
C GLU A 153 -7.18 15.63 -1.01
N SER A 154 -6.76 15.79 0.25
CA SER A 154 -5.74 16.75 0.67
C SER A 154 -4.39 16.46 0.00
N ALA A 155 -3.97 15.19 -0.05
CA ALA A 155 -2.74 14.77 -0.75
C ALA A 155 -2.81 15.03 -2.27
N ALA A 156 -3.95 14.82 -2.91
CA ALA A 156 -4.16 15.12 -4.33
C ALA A 156 -4.06 16.63 -4.62
N ARG A 157 -4.55 17.48 -3.72
CA ARG A 157 -4.37 18.95 -3.82
C ARG A 157 -2.90 19.34 -3.68
N ASP A 158 -2.14 18.66 -2.81
CA ASP A 158 -0.69 18.85 -2.72
C ASP A 158 0.00 18.49 -4.02
N MET A 159 -0.38 17.40 -4.68
CA MET A 159 0.19 17.01 -5.97
C MET A 159 0.04 18.13 -7.02
N ASP A 160 -1.06 18.90 -7.00
CA ASP A 160 -1.20 20.03 -7.92
C ASP A 160 -0.21 21.16 -7.61
N VAL A 161 0.12 21.38 -6.34
CA VAL A 161 1.20 22.31 -5.97
C VAL A 161 2.54 21.76 -6.45
N LEU A 162 2.82 20.46 -6.28
CA LEU A 162 4.04 19.84 -6.80
C LEU A 162 4.16 20.01 -8.31
N ARG A 163 3.10 19.74 -9.07
CA ARG A 163 3.04 20.03 -10.51
C ARG A 163 3.44 21.47 -10.83
N ALA A 164 2.84 22.41 -10.13
CA ALA A 164 3.06 23.85 -10.37
C ALA A 164 4.51 24.28 -10.08
N VAL A 165 5.09 23.82 -8.96
CA VAL A 165 6.48 24.15 -8.58
C VAL A 165 7.53 23.44 -9.45
N LEU A 166 7.15 22.30 -10.06
CA LEU A 166 7.95 21.59 -11.08
C LEU A 166 7.83 22.26 -12.46
N GLY A 167 6.97 23.27 -12.61
CA GLY A 167 6.78 24.01 -13.87
C GLY A 167 5.98 23.25 -14.92
N GLN A 168 5.19 22.25 -14.53
CA GLN A 168 4.42 21.42 -15.43
C GLN A 168 3.04 22.02 -15.69
N GLU A 169 2.58 22.00 -16.96
CA GLU A 169 1.18 22.33 -17.28
C GLU A 169 0.24 21.22 -16.84
N ARG A 170 0.67 19.96 -16.99
CA ARG A 170 -0.07 18.75 -16.62
C ARG A 170 0.81 17.82 -15.78
N THR A 171 0.18 16.98 -14.99
CA THR A 171 0.87 15.97 -14.17
C THR A 171 0.97 14.66 -14.92
N ASP A 172 2.20 14.27 -15.31
CA ASP A 172 2.48 12.90 -15.69
C ASP A 172 2.74 12.09 -14.41
N TYR A 173 2.11 10.90 -14.31
CA TYR A 173 2.03 10.17 -13.05
C TYR A 173 2.12 8.66 -13.23
N LEU A 174 2.80 8.00 -12.30
CA LEU A 174 2.83 6.55 -12.15
C LEU A 174 2.47 6.21 -10.71
N GLY A 175 1.28 5.68 -10.51
CA GLY A 175 0.79 5.24 -9.21
C GLY A 175 0.61 3.75 -9.14
N PHE A 176 1.11 3.15 -8.05
CA PHE A 176 0.94 1.73 -7.77
C PHE A 176 -0.04 1.54 -6.62
N SER A 177 -0.92 0.53 -6.71
CA SER A 177 -1.79 0.16 -5.58
C SER A 177 -2.63 1.35 -5.09
N TYR A 178 -2.57 1.72 -3.79
CA TYR A 178 -3.19 2.95 -3.27
C TYR A 178 -2.83 4.19 -4.10
N GLY A 179 -1.64 4.26 -4.71
CA GLY A 179 -1.28 5.35 -5.61
C GLY A 179 -2.23 5.50 -6.80
N THR A 180 -2.97 4.45 -7.16
CA THR A 180 -4.01 4.53 -8.20
C THR A 180 -5.24 5.29 -7.70
N HIS A 181 -5.62 5.11 -6.44
CA HIS A 181 -6.68 5.89 -5.80
C HIS A 181 -6.29 7.36 -5.73
N LEU A 182 -5.09 7.67 -5.24
CA LEU A 182 -4.56 9.03 -5.22
C LEU A 182 -4.54 9.68 -6.61
N GLY A 183 -4.10 8.92 -7.64
CA GLY A 183 -4.08 9.38 -9.03
C GLY A 183 -5.48 9.62 -9.60
N ALA A 184 -6.45 8.75 -9.30
CA ALA A 184 -7.84 8.88 -9.74
C ALA A 184 -8.51 10.10 -9.09
N VAL A 185 -8.30 10.29 -7.77
CA VAL A 185 -8.80 11.49 -7.04
C VAL A 185 -8.16 12.78 -7.60
N TYR A 186 -6.85 12.74 -7.92
CA TYR A 186 -6.20 13.87 -8.57
C TYR A 186 -6.83 14.21 -9.93
N ALA A 187 -7.07 13.20 -10.77
CA ALA A 187 -7.69 13.39 -12.08
C ALA A 187 -9.13 13.91 -11.96
N GLU A 188 -9.87 13.48 -10.95
CA GLU A 188 -11.22 13.97 -10.63
C GLU A 188 -11.21 15.47 -10.23
N LEU A 189 -10.28 15.86 -9.34
CA LEU A 189 -10.19 17.23 -8.86
C LEU A 189 -9.62 18.20 -9.91
N PHE A 190 -8.73 17.71 -10.77
CA PHE A 190 -7.98 18.53 -11.73
C PHE A 190 -7.93 17.92 -13.14
N PRO A 191 -9.06 17.60 -13.77
CA PRO A 191 -9.08 16.85 -15.03
C PRO A 191 -8.29 17.54 -16.15
N GLU A 192 -8.35 18.86 -16.26
CA GLU A 192 -7.59 19.62 -17.26
C GLU A 192 -6.06 19.59 -17.02
N ARG A 193 -5.62 19.21 -15.81
CA ARG A 193 -4.21 19.11 -15.39
C ARG A 193 -3.69 17.69 -15.32
N ALA A 194 -4.55 16.68 -15.46
CA ALA A 194 -4.16 15.30 -15.63
C ALA A 194 -3.48 15.14 -17.00
N GLY A 195 -2.25 14.62 -16.99
CA GLY A 195 -1.46 14.32 -18.16
C GLY A 195 -1.45 12.82 -18.46
N ARG A 196 -0.27 12.26 -18.69
CA ARG A 196 -0.11 10.81 -18.88
C ARG A 196 -0.06 10.12 -17.54
N MET A 197 -1.16 9.54 -17.12
CA MET A 197 -1.28 8.89 -15.83
C MET A 197 -1.45 7.39 -15.99
N VAL A 198 -0.54 6.63 -15.36
CA VAL A 198 -0.58 5.16 -15.27
C VAL A 198 -1.01 4.79 -13.85
N LEU A 199 -2.06 3.98 -13.74
CA LEU A 199 -2.69 3.51 -12.52
C LEU A 199 -2.54 1.98 -12.48
N ASP A 200 -1.46 1.49 -11.86
CA ASP A 200 -1.12 0.06 -11.85
C ASP A 200 -1.55 -0.62 -10.54
N GLY A 201 -2.40 -1.63 -10.64
CA GLY A 201 -3.09 -2.24 -9.51
C GLY A 201 -4.25 -1.34 -9.04
N GLY A 202 -5.21 -1.10 -9.95
CA GLY A 202 -6.31 -0.15 -9.74
C GLY A 202 -7.16 -0.45 -8.50
N VAL A 203 -7.38 0.57 -7.68
CA VAL A 203 -8.32 0.54 -6.55
C VAL A 203 -9.69 1.03 -7.04
N ASP A 204 -10.76 0.34 -6.64
CA ASP A 204 -12.13 0.79 -6.86
C ASP A 204 -12.54 1.79 -5.76
N PRO A 205 -12.69 3.09 -6.07
CA PRO A 205 -12.96 4.11 -5.07
C PRO A 205 -14.39 4.10 -4.52
N THR A 206 -15.25 3.22 -5.03
CA THR A 206 -16.65 3.11 -4.55
C THR A 206 -16.82 2.13 -3.40
N LEU A 207 -15.80 1.30 -3.12
CA LEU A 207 -15.88 0.27 -2.10
C LEU A 207 -15.80 0.87 -0.70
N SER A 208 -16.69 0.41 0.17
CA SER A 208 -16.50 0.56 1.60
C SER A 208 -15.27 -0.22 2.08
N ASN A 209 -14.72 0.16 3.22
CA ASN A 209 -13.60 -0.55 3.83
C ASN A 209 -13.91 -2.05 4.04
N ALA A 210 -15.13 -2.37 4.50
CA ALA A 210 -15.57 -3.75 4.68
C ALA A 210 -15.55 -4.56 3.36
N GLU A 211 -16.04 -3.98 2.26
CA GLU A 211 -16.04 -4.64 0.95
C GLU A 211 -14.60 -4.83 0.44
N ALA A 212 -13.76 -3.79 0.58
CA ALA A 212 -12.36 -3.86 0.18
C ALA A 212 -11.59 -4.95 0.95
N ILE A 213 -11.73 -5.00 2.28
CA ILE A 213 -11.11 -6.04 3.11
C ILE A 213 -11.59 -7.44 2.70
N ALA A 214 -12.89 -7.61 2.41
CA ALA A 214 -13.44 -8.89 2.02
C ALA A 214 -12.88 -9.39 0.68
N ASP A 215 -12.77 -8.52 -0.29
CA ASP A 215 -12.23 -8.85 -1.61
C ASP A 215 -10.73 -9.14 -1.55
N GLN A 216 -9.97 -8.35 -0.76
CA GLN A 216 -8.55 -8.61 -0.51
C GLN A 216 -8.32 -9.95 0.17
N ALA A 217 -9.05 -10.24 1.25
CA ALA A 217 -8.92 -11.51 1.96
C ALA A 217 -9.19 -12.72 1.07
N GLU A 218 -10.22 -12.66 0.20
CA GLU A 218 -10.50 -13.73 -0.78
C GLU A 218 -9.38 -13.86 -1.82
N SER A 219 -8.82 -12.75 -2.28
CA SER A 219 -7.74 -12.75 -3.26
C SER A 219 -6.43 -13.28 -2.67
N PHE A 220 -6.11 -12.94 -1.44
CA PHE A 220 -4.97 -13.52 -0.72
C PHE A 220 -5.17 -15.01 -0.44
N GLU A 221 -6.37 -15.45 -0.05
CA GLU A 221 -6.67 -16.89 0.11
C GLU A 221 -6.46 -17.66 -1.20
N ARG A 222 -6.89 -17.09 -2.34
CA ARG A 222 -6.67 -17.66 -3.66
C ARG A 222 -5.19 -17.73 -4.01
N THR A 223 -4.44 -16.70 -3.67
CA THR A 223 -2.99 -16.61 -3.91
C THR A 223 -2.23 -17.57 -3.01
N LEU A 224 -2.62 -17.75 -1.74
CA LEU A 224 -2.05 -18.76 -0.86
C LEU A 224 -2.25 -20.17 -1.41
N ARG A 225 -3.44 -20.49 -1.92
CA ARG A 225 -3.72 -21.78 -2.58
C ARG A 225 -2.85 -21.97 -3.82
N HIS A 226 -2.64 -20.92 -4.60
CA HIS A 226 -1.70 -20.96 -5.72
C HIS A 226 -0.27 -21.21 -5.24
N TRP A 227 0.18 -20.50 -4.20
CA TRP A 227 1.50 -20.71 -3.62
C TRP A 227 1.69 -22.13 -3.11
N VAL A 228 0.72 -22.74 -2.45
CA VAL A 228 0.78 -24.14 -2.00
C VAL A 228 1.04 -25.08 -3.19
N ARG A 229 0.32 -24.95 -4.29
CA ARG A 229 0.53 -25.77 -5.49
C ARG A 229 1.92 -25.52 -6.10
N HIS A 230 2.31 -24.25 -6.25
CA HIS A 230 3.62 -23.86 -6.76
C HIS A 230 4.75 -24.43 -5.89
N CYS A 231 4.64 -24.32 -4.56
CA CYS A 231 5.61 -24.87 -3.63
C CYS A 231 5.78 -26.38 -3.83
N GLN A 232 4.69 -27.12 -3.86
CA GLN A 232 4.72 -28.60 -4.02
C GLN A 232 5.25 -29.07 -5.38
N GLU A 233 5.05 -28.29 -6.44
CA GLU A 233 5.45 -28.64 -7.80
C GLU A 233 6.88 -28.17 -8.13
N GLU A 234 7.28 -26.99 -7.67
CA GLU A 234 8.49 -26.30 -8.14
C GLU A 234 9.58 -26.17 -7.05
N ILE A 235 9.21 -26.12 -5.75
CA ILE A 235 10.19 -25.96 -4.66
C ILE A 235 10.59 -27.32 -4.10
N ARG A 236 11.89 -27.64 -4.18
CA ARG A 236 12.40 -28.91 -3.65
C ARG A 236 12.35 -28.92 -2.12
N GLY A 237 11.60 -29.85 -1.54
CA GLY A 237 11.47 -29.98 -0.09
C GLY A 237 10.53 -28.96 0.51
N CYS A 238 9.52 -28.60 -0.25
CA CYS A 238 8.43 -27.71 0.15
C CYS A 238 7.96 -27.99 1.58
N ALA A 239 7.85 -26.95 2.39
CA ALA A 239 7.50 -27.05 3.81
C ALA A 239 6.07 -27.56 4.05
N VAL A 240 5.19 -27.45 3.05
CA VAL A 240 3.81 -27.93 3.10
C VAL A 240 3.63 -29.17 2.22
N GLU A 241 3.46 -30.32 2.86
CA GLU A 241 3.26 -31.62 2.19
C GLU A 241 1.79 -32.06 2.24
N GLY A 242 1.42 -33.03 1.42
CA GLY A 242 0.08 -33.62 1.41
C GLY A 242 -0.83 -33.00 0.35
N THR A 243 -2.16 -32.97 0.60
CA THR A 243 -3.12 -32.29 -0.28
C THR A 243 -3.11 -30.79 -0.01
N GLU A 244 -3.68 -30.00 -0.93
CA GLU A 244 -3.82 -28.54 -0.73
C GLU A 244 -4.55 -28.23 0.58
N GLU A 245 -5.62 -28.98 0.90
CA GLU A 245 -6.40 -28.80 2.13
C GLU A 245 -5.54 -29.09 3.38
N GLN A 246 -4.75 -30.17 3.37
CA GLN A 246 -3.86 -30.49 4.50
C GLN A 246 -2.76 -29.46 4.69
N ALA A 247 -2.26 -28.89 3.60
CA ALA A 247 -1.28 -27.80 3.66
C ALA A 247 -1.89 -26.53 4.28
N LEU A 248 -3.10 -26.18 3.88
CA LEU A 248 -3.82 -25.03 4.44
C LEU A 248 -4.21 -25.25 5.89
N GLU A 249 -4.71 -26.44 6.27
CA GLU A 249 -5.00 -26.79 7.66
C GLU A 249 -3.75 -26.61 8.55
N ARG A 250 -2.59 -27.04 8.07
CA ARG A 250 -1.33 -26.89 8.82
C ARG A 250 -0.92 -25.43 9.03
N ILE A 251 -1.16 -24.57 8.03
CA ILE A 251 -0.93 -23.12 8.14
C ILE A 251 -1.91 -22.52 9.15
N GLN A 252 -3.20 -22.87 9.07
CA GLN A 252 -4.23 -22.41 10.00
C GLN A 252 -3.92 -22.84 11.44
N GLU A 253 -3.45 -24.07 11.66
CA GLU A 253 -3.01 -24.55 12.97
C GLU A 253 -1.82 -23.73 13.51
N LEU A 254 -0.89 -23.31 12.66
CA LEU A 254 0.21 -22.43 13.06
C LEU A 254 -0.31 -21.05 13.52
N ILE A 255 -1.25 -20.44 12.78
CA ILE A 255 -1.85 -19.17 13.14
C ILE A 255 -2.63 -19.31 14.47
N ALA A 256 -3.42 -20.37 14.64
CA ALA A 256 -4.15 -20.64 15.86
C ALA A 256 -3.21 -20.83 17.07
N THR A 257 -2.08 -21.52 16.87
CA THR A 257 -1.05 -21.68 17.92
C THR A 257 -0.47 -20.31 18.33
N ALA A 258 -0.28 -19.41 17.39
CA ALA A 258 0.17 -18.05 17.66
C ALA A 258 -0.90 -17.26 18.45
N ALA A 259 -2.18 -17.39 18.10
CA ALA A 259 -3.31 -16.76 18.79
C ALA A 259 -3.34 -17.19 20.28
N GLU A 260 -3.16 -18.48 20.57
CA GLU A 260 -3.07 -19.00 21.92
C GLU A 260 -1.80 -18.56 22.70
N GLY A 261 -0.90 -17.81 22.07
CA GLY A 261 0.35 -17.34 22.67
C GLY A 261 1.45 -18.39 22.73
N GLY A 262 1.35 -19.46 21.90
CA GLY A 262 2.28 -20.60 21.89
C GLY A 262 3.60 -20.35 21.14
N LEU A 263 3.79 -19.21 20.47
CA LEU A 263 4.95 -18.93 19.63
C LEU A 263 5.81 -17.80 20.20
N THR A 264 7.13 -18.02 20.19
CA THR A 264 8.14 -17.03 20.62
C THR A 264 9.30 -17.05 19.62
N ALA A 265 9.70 -15.88 19.15
CA ALA A 265 10.84 -15.71 18.25
C ALA A 265 12.19 -15.84 19.01
N ALA A 266 13.28 -15.98 18.27
CA ALA A 266 14.62 -16.16 18.85
C ALA A 266 15.09 -14.95 19.69
N ASP A 267 14.58 -13.76 19.42
CA ASP A 267 14.84 -12.52 20.19
C ASP A 267 13.99 -12.41 21.48
N GLY A 268 13.10 -13.38 21.73
CA GLY A 268 12.25 -13.45 22.91
C GLY A 268 10.90 -12.75 22.76
N ARG A 269 10.60 -12.10 21.61
CA ARG A 269 9.28 -11.52 21.36
C ARG A 269 8.23 -12.59 21.15
N ARG A 270 7.01 -12.32 21.64
CA ARG A 270 5.84 -13.12 21.29
C ARG A 270 5.52 -12.93 19.82
N VAL A 271 5.20 -14.03 19.13
CA VAL A 271 4.69 -13.99 17.75
C VAL A 271 3.18 -14.14 17.82
N THR A 272 2.46 -13.08 17.46
CA THR A 272 0.99 -13.03 17.49
C THR A 272 0.39 -13.65 16.22
N ALA A 273 -0.90 -13.96 16.25
CA ALA A 273 -1.61 -14.40 15.03
C ALA A 273 -1.48 -13.37 13.91
N THR A 274 -1.63 -12.07 14.23
CA THR A 274 -1.45 -10.97 13.27
C THR A 274 -0.05 -11.00 12.64
N SER A 275 1.01 -11.15 13.45
CA SER A 275 2.38 -11.22 12.93
C SER A 275 2.60 -12.42 12.01
N VAL A 276 1.97 -13.58 12.29
CA VAL A 276 2.03 -14.75 11.40
C VAL A 276 1.29 -14.48 10.11
N VAL A 277 0.07 -13.93 10.18
CA VAL A 277 -0.74 -13.57 9.01
C VAL A 277 0.03 -12.58 8.12
N GLU A 278 0.53 -11.47 8.67
CA GLU A 278 1.31 -10.46 7.95
C GLU A 278 2.58 -11.08 7.32
N GLY A 279 3.29 -11.94 8.08
CA GLY A 279 4.48 -12.64 7.59
C GLY A 279 4.19 -13.61 6.45
N ILE A 280 2.95 -14.12 6.33
CA ILE A 280 2.49 -14.93 5.20
C ILE A 280 2.04 -14.02 4.05
N LEU A 281 1.27 -12.95 4.33
CA LEU A 281 0.73 -12.06 3.31
C LEU A 281 1.84 -11.35 2.53
N ALA A 282 2.88 -10.86 3.22
CA ALA A 282 3.95 -10.08 2.60
C ALA A 282 4.63 -10.78 1.39
N PRO A 283 5.06 -12.05 1.48
CA PRO A 283 5.63 -12.74 0.33
C PRO A 283 4.62 -13.09 -0.77
N LEU A 284 3.31 -13.09 -0.49
CA LEU A 284 2.29 -13.37 -1.50
C LEU A 284 2.10 -12.25 -2.52
N TYR A 285 2.67 -11.07 -2.27
CA TYR A 285 2.66 -9.96 -3.22
C TYR A 285 3.43 -10.26 -4.52
N SER A 286 4.42 -11.18 -4.49
CA SER A 286 5.23 -11.48 -5.68
C SER A 286 5.64 -12.93 -5.74
N PRO A 287 5.52 -13.61 -6.89
CA PRO A 287 6.07 -14.95 -7.07
C PRO A 287 7.58 -15.07 -6.81
N SER A 288 8.32 -13.96 -6.94
CA SER A 288 9.76 -13.94 -6.67
C SER A 288 10.13 -14.13 -5.20
N THR A 289 9.17 -13.99 -4.29
CA THR A 289 9.35 -14.14 -2.83
C THR A 289 8.78 -15.45 -2.27
N TYR A 290 8.24 -16.32 -3.13
CA TYR A 290 7.61 -17.59 -2.73
C TYR A 290 8.58 -18.58 -2.04
N GLU A 291 9.85 -18.62 -2.45
CA GLU A 291 10.87 -19.43 -1.78
C GLU A 291 11.12 -18.93 -0.34
N GLY A 292 11.12 -17.62 -0.13
CA GLY A 292 11.25 -17.03 1.21
C GLY A 292 10.08 -17.39 2.14
N LEU A 293 8.86 -17.47 1.61
CA LEU A 293 7.70 -17.95 2.37
C LEU A 293 7.84 -19.42 2.76
N ASP A 294 8.33 -20.26 1.85
CA ASP A 294 8.59 -21.68 2.12
C ASP A 294 9.60 -21.85 3.26
N GLU A 295 10.73 -21.13 3.20
CA GLU A 295 11.76 -21.17 4.24
C GLU A 295 11.22 -20.69 5.60
N ALA A 296 10.44 -19.60 5.62
CA ALA A 296 9.86 -19.05 6.85
C ALA A 296 8.85 -20.00 7.50
N LEU A 297 7.94 -20.58 6.69
CA LEU A 297 6.97 -21.57 7.17
C LEU A 297 7.66 -22.85 7.61
N GLY A 298 8.66 -23.34 6.88
CA GLY A 298 9.46 -24.52 7.24
C GLY A 298 10.13 -24.37 8.61
N SER A 299 10.71 -23.22 8.87
CA SER A 299 11.31 -22.86 10.17
C SER A 299 10.26 -22.81 11.28
N ALA A 300 9.13 -22.16 11.02
CA ALA A 300 8.04 -22.05 11.99
C ALA A 300 7.44 -23.41 12.35
N PHE A 301 7.25 -24.29 11.37
CA PHE A 301 6.80 -25.68 11.60
C PHE A 301 7.83 -26.53 12.37
N ALA A 302 9.10 -26.16 12.32
CA ALA A 302 10.16 -26.78 13.14
C ALA A 302 10.25 -26.16 14.55
N GLY A 303 9.43 -25.16 14.88
CA GLY A 303 9.35 -24.50 16.18
C GLY A 303 10.10 -23.16 16.27
N ASP A 304 10.58 -22.62 15.16
CA ASP A 304 11.23 -21.30 15.11
C ASP A 304 10.44 -20.34 14.18
N PRO A 305 9.53 -19.49 14.72
CA PRO A 305 8.73 -18.56 13.93
C PRO A 305 9.44 -17.23 13.61
N THR A 306 10.74 -17.11 13.91
CA THR A 306 11.50 -15.85 13.82
C THR A 306 11.44 -15.25 12.43
N ALA A 307 11.56 -16.06 11.38
CA ALA A 307 11.54 -15.58 9.99
C ALA A 307 10.17 -15.00 9.60
N LEU A 308 9.05 -15.59 10.06
CA LEU A 308 7.72 -15.01 9.83
C LEU A 308 7.56 -13.67 10.55
N LEU A 309 8.04 -13.55 11.79
CA LEU A 309 8.03 -12.27 12.51
C LEU A 309 8.88 -11.21 11.79
N GLN A 310 10.02 -11.57 11.23
CA GLN A 310 10.87 -10.66 10.47
C GLN A 310 10.20 -10.19 9.17
N LEU A 311 9.45 -11.06 8.50
CA LEU A 311 8.64 -10.68 7.34
C LEU A 311 7.55 -9.67 7.74
N SER A 312 6.84 -9.91 8.84
CA SER A 312 5.89 -8.93 9.41
C SER A 312 6.60 -7.63 9.81
N ASP A 313 7.73 -7.69 10.51
CA ASP A 313 8.52 -6.51 10.89
C ASP A 313 8.91 -5.66 9.68
N SER A 314 9.27 -6.30 8.57
CA SER A 314 9.69 -5.60 7.35
C SER A 314 8.57 -4.78 6.73
N THR A 315 7.31 -5.21 6.83
CA THR A 315 6.15 -4.45 6.32
C THR A 315 5.88 -3.17 7.12
N HIS A 316 6.34 -3.15 8.36
CA HIS A 316 6.22 -2.01 9.27
C HIS A 316 7.50 -1.15 9.36
N GLY A 317 8.54 -1.50 8.60
CA GLY A 317 9.83 -0.82 8.64
C GLY A 317 10.61 -1.01 9.94
N ARG A 318 10.34 -2.08 10.70
CA ARG A 318 11.05 -2.39 11.93
C ARG A 318 12.36 -3.10 11.64
N SER A 319 13.47 -2.50 12.10
CA SER A 319 14.80 -3.07 12.00
C SER A 319 15.03 -4.24 12.96
N PRO A 320 16.05 -5.09 12.74
CA PRO A 320 16.43 -6.14 13.70
C PRO A 320 16.83 -5.60 15.08
N GLU A 321 17.28 -4.35 15.14
CA GLU A 321 17.67 -3.64 16.37
C GLU A 321 16.44 -3.11 17.15
N GLY A 322 15.27 -3.12 16.53
CA GLY A 322 14.00 -2.68 17.14
C GLY A 322 13.64 -1.23 16.87
N GLU A 323 14.32 -0.59 15.92
CA GLU A 323 14.02 0.78 15.50
C GLU A 323 13.04 0.76 14.32
N TYR A 324 12.06 1.67 14.32
CA TYR A 324 11.16 1.86 13.18
C TYR A 324 11.73 2.93 12.26
N THR A 325 12.12 2.53 11.06
CA THR A 325 12.72 3.42 10.05
C THR A 325 11.67 4.15 9.21
N THR A 326 10.40 3.77 9.33
CA THR A 326 9.26 4.38 8.64
C THR A 326 8.09 4.57 9.60
N ASN A 327 7.19 5.48 9.26
CA ASN A 327 5.93 5.64 9.98
C ASN A 327 4.73 5.00 9.25
N THR A 328 4.99 4.06 8.36
CA THR A 328 3.99 3.44 7.47
C THR A 328 2.78 2.90 8.23
N THR A 329 2.98 2.23 9.38
CA THR A 329 1.90 1.68 10.20
C THR A 329 0.88 2.75 10.61
N VAL A 330 1.38 3.85 11.15
CA VAL A 330 0.55 4.95 11.65
C VAL A 330 -0.08 5.72 10.49
N ALA A 331 0.71 6.04 9.46
CA ALA A 331 0.25 6.76 8.28
C ALA A 331 -0.82 5.95 7.52
N PHE A 332 -0.63 4.63 7.37
CA PHE A 332 -1.63 3.74 6.77
C PHE A 332 -2.98 3.85 7.50
N THR A 333 -2.96 3.71 8.83
CA THR A 333 -4.17 3.78 9.65
C THR A 333 -4.85 5.14 9.53
N ALA A 334 -4.09 6.23 9.70
CA ALA A 334 -4.63 7.59 9.68
C ALA A 334 -5.26 7.93 8.32
N ILE A 335 -4.55 7.66 7.21
CA ILE A 335 -5.05 7.94 5.86
C ILE A 335 -6.27 7.08 5.55
N SER A 336 -6.21 5.77 5.83
CA SER A 336 -7.33 4.86 5.55
C SER A 336 -8.60 5.26 6.30
N CYS A 337 -8.48 5.65 7.58
CA CYS A 337 -9.65 6.06 8.37
C CYS A 337 -10.16 7.47 8.03
N LEU A 338 -9.32 8.35 7.47
CA LEU A 338 -9.76 9.66 6.97
C LEU A 338 -10.42 9.58 5.58
N ASP A 339 -10.07 8.59 4.78
CA ASP A 339 -10.68 8.37 3.47
C ASP A 339 -12.03 7.63 3.55
N GLN A 340 -12.33 7.03 4.70
CA GLN A 340 -13.55 6.26 4.92
C GLN A 340 -14.36 6.91 6.05
N PRO A 341 -15.64 7.25 5.83
CA PRO A 341 -16.48 7.75 6.90
C PRO A 341 -16.64 6.68 8.00
N ASP A 342 -16.99 7.14 9.18
CA ASP A 342 -17.34 6.25 10.29
C ASP A 342 -18.31 5.17 9.80
N SER A 343 -17.88 3.92 9.90
CA SER A 343 -18.74 2.80 9.50
C SER A 343 -19.99 2.77 10.37
N PRO A 344 -21.19 2.81 9.78
CA PRO A 344 -22.42 2.75 10.57
C PRO A 344 -22.74 1.33 11.06
N LEU A 345 -21.84 0.36 10.87
CA LEU A 345 -22.08 -1.03 11.22
C LEU A 345 -22.15 -1.20 12.74
N THR A 346 -23.22 -1.87 13.18
CA THR A 346 -23.36 -2.31 14.57
C THR A 346 -22.47 -3.52 14.86
N ASP A 347 -22.24 -3.82 16.14
CA ASP A 347 -21.45 -5.00 16.55
C ASP A 347 -22.01 -6.30 15.97
N GLU A 348 -23.36 -6.42 15.88
CA GLU A 348 -24.01 -7.57 15.26
C GLU A 348 -23.71 -7.66 13.75
N GLN A 349 -23.67 -6.53 13.05
CA GLN A 349 -23.32 -6.46 11.64
C GLN A 349 -21.82 -6.74 11.41
N LEU A 350 -20.95 -6.25 12.28
CA LEU A 350 -19.51 -6.56 12.25
C LEU A 350 -19.27 -8.06 12.46
N ALA A 351 -19.96 -8.68 13.42
CA ALA A 351 -19.88 -10.12 13.64
C ALA A 351 -20.38 -10.93 12.43
N ALA A 352 -21.48 -10.51 11.82
CA ALA A 352 -22.00 -11.15 10.62
C ALA A 352 -21.04 -10.99 9.42
N HIS A 353 -20.41 -9.83 9.28
CA HIS A 353 -19.37 -9.59 8.28
C HIS A 353 -18.16 -10.49 8.52
N GLN A 354 -17.72 -10.62 9.77
CA GLN A 354 -16.63 -11.52 10.17
C GLN A 354 -16.93 -13.00 9.82
N GLU A 355 -18.15 -13.49 10.06
CA GLU A 355 -18.56 -14.85 9.69
C GLU A 355 -18.51 -15.06 8.18
N GLU A 356 -18.99 -14.10 7.40
CA GLU A 356 -18.93 -14.14 5.93
C GLU A 356 -17.50 -14.13 5.42
N LEU A 357 -16.65 -13.29 5.98
CA LEU A 357 -15.24 -13.17 5.62
C LEU A 357 -14.48 -14.47 5.92
N THR A 358 -14.71 -15.06 7.11
CA THR A 358 -14.13 -16.36 7.48
C THR A 358 -14.56 -17.47 6.52
N ARG A 359 -15.79 -17.41 5.99
CA ARG A 359 -16.27 -18.38 5.02
C ARG A 359 -15.62 -18.21 3.63
N ARG A 360 -15.34 -16.95 3.20
CA ARG A 360 -14.70 -16.64 1.92
C ARG A 360 -13.18 -16.87 1.95
N SER A 361 -12.57 -16.59 3.09
CA SER A 361 -11.13 -16.69 3.34
C SER A 361 -10.88 -17.40 4.67
N PRO A 362 -10.90 -18.76 4.68
CA PRO A 362 -10.78 -19.53 5.93
C PRO A 362 -9.45 -19.33 6.66
N THR A 363 -8.38 -18.96 5.95
CA THR A 363 -7.05 -18.75 6.53
C THR A 363 -6.89 -17.35 7.09
N PHE A 364 -7.30 -16.32 6.36
CA PHE A 364 -7.05 -14.92 6.71
C PHE A 364 -8.28 -14.22 7.30
N GLY A 365 -9.48 -14.61 6.86
CA GLY A 365 -10.73 -14.00 7.27
C GLY A 365 -10.92 -13.90 8.78
N PRO A 366 -10.59 -14.93 9.59
CA PRO A 366 -10.69 -14.81 11.05
C PRO A 366 -9.92 -13.62 11.65
N TYR A 367 -8.86 -13.15 10.98
CA TYR A 367 -7.94 -12.14 11.50
C TYR A 367 -8.05 -10.77 10.80
N LEU A 368 -8.87 -10.64 9.75
CA LEU A 368 -9.03 -9.40 8.99
C LEU A 368 -10.40 -8.73 9.14
N GLY A 369 -11.39 -9.42 9.69
CA GLY A 369 -12.79 -9.02 9.60
C GLY A 369 -13.23 -7.83 10.45
N TYR A 370 -12.41 -7.36 11.38
CA TYR A 370 -12.74 -6.23 12.25
C TYR A 370 -12.04 -4.92 11.86
N GLY A 371 -11.54 -4.81 10.62
CA GLY A 371 -10.90 -3.58 10.14
C GLY A 371 -11.77 -2.33 10.25
N GLU A 372 -13.09 -2.47 10.09
CA GLU A 372 -14.06 -1.39 10.33
C GLU A 372 -14.04 -0.87 11.77
N ALA A 373 -13.89 -1.74 12.77
CA ALA A 373 -13.84 -1.35 14.17
C ALA A 373 -12.62 -0.46 14.47
N ALA A 374 -11.54 -0.62 13.72
CA ALA A 374 -10.36 0.24 13.81
C ALA A 374 -10.70 1.70 13.50
N CYS A 375 -11.35 1.95 12.37
CA CYS A 375 -11.75 3.31 12.00
C CYS A 375 -12.92 3.84 12.84
N GLN A 376 -13.83 2.98 13.34
CA GLN A 376 -14.83 3.40 14.33
C GLN A 376 -14.18 3.89 15.65
N GLY A 377 -13.00 3.40 16.00
CA GLY A 377 -12.20 3.87 17.13
C GLY A 377 -11.37 5.11 16.83
N TRP A 378 -11.14 5.44 15.55
CA TRP A 378 -10.34 6.60 15.18
C TRP A 378 -11.04 7.90 15.59
N PRO A 379 -10.40 8.81 16.37
CA PRO A 379 -11.11 9.93 17.02
C PRO A 379 -11.30 11.16 16.11
N LEU A 380 -10.94 11.09 14.84
CA LEU A 380 -11.02 12.22 13.91
C LEU A 380 -12.06 11.92 12.81
N GLU A 381 -12.78 12.95 12.39
CA GLU A 381 -13.78 12.84 11.33
C GLU A 381 -13.11 12.54 9.98
N ALA A 382 -13.73 11.71 9.16
CA ALA A 382 -13.25 11.44 7.81
C ALA A 382 -13.31 12.68 6.93
N GLU A 383 -12.30 12.89 6.09
CA GLU A 383 -12.28 13.94 5.06
C GLU A 383 -12.96 13.46 3.76
N GLY A 384 -12.89 12.16 3.47
CA GLY A 384 -13.38 11.53 2.25
C GLY A 384 -14.60 10.64 2.46
N GLU A 385 -15.13 10.15 1.36
CA GLU A 385 -16.14 9.08 1.32
C GLU A 385 -15.97 8.23 0.06
N PRO A 386 -16.31 6.93 0.11
CA PRO A 386 -16.32 6.08 -1.07
C PRO A 386 -17.27 6.66 -2.12
N ARG A 387 -16.75 6.97 -3.30
CA ARG A 387 -17.53 7.51 -4.41
C ARG A 387 -16.91 7.18 -5.75
N ALA A 388 -17.74 7.14 -6.78
CA ALA A 388 -17.25 7.01 -8.14
C ALA A 388 -16.44 8.25 -8.54
N VAL A 389 -15.42 8.03 -9.36
CA VAL A 389 -14.59 9.06 -9.97
C VAL A 389 -14.75 8.98 -11.49
N ASP A 390 -15.15 10.06 -12.13
CA ASP A 390 -15.32 10.08 -13.60
C ASP A 390 -14.18 10.81 -14.32
N ALA A 391 -13.51 11.75 -13.66
CA ALA A 391 -12.45 12.59 -14.20
C ALA A 391 -12.83 13.21 -15.56
N GLU A 392 -14.09 13.71 -15.69
CA GLU A 392 -14.66 14.23 -16.94
C GLU A 392 -13.77 15.32 -17.56
N GLY A 393 -13.35 15.09 -18.79
CA GLY A 393 -12.50 16.03 -19.53
C GLY A 393 -10.99 15.83 -19.35
N SER A 394 -10.55 14.82 -18.64
CA SER A 394 -9.14 14.45 -18.56
C SER A 394 -8.62 13.87 -19.89
N ASP A 395 -7.30 13.93 -20.10
CA ASP A 395 -6.67 13.09 -21.11
C ASP A 395 -6.88 11.58 -20.76
N PRO A 396 -6.80 10.68 -21.75
CA PRO A 396 -7.02 9.26 -21.48
C PRO A 396 -6.05 8.70 -20.46
N LEU A 397 -6.55 8.02 -19.43
CA LEU A 397 -5.76 7.38 -18.38
C LEU A 397 -5.48 5.91 -18.73
N LEU A 398 -4.31 5.39 -18.36
CA LEU A 398 -3.96 3.98 -18.51
C LEU A 398 -4.09 3.26 -17.16
N VAL A 399 -5.06 2.37 -17.03
CA VAL A 399 -5.21 1.49 -15.87
C VAL A 399 -4.59 0.14 -16.22
N VAL A 400 -3.74 -0.38 -15.33
CA VAL A 400 -3.13 -1.70 -15.48
C VAL A 400 -3.68 -2.61 -14.40
N GLY A 401 -4.23 -3.77 -14.78
CA GLY A 401 -4.80 -4.73 -13.85
C GLY A 401 -4.19 -6.11 -14.01
N THR A 402 -3.75 -6.71 -12.90
CA THR A 402 -3.24 -8.08 -12.82
C THR A 402 -4.39 -9.05 -12.51
N VAL A 403 -4.58 -10.09 -13.32
CA VAL A 403 -5.70 -11.04 -13.17
C VAL A 403 -5.69 -11.75 -11.82
N HIS A 404 -4.53 -12.07 -11.30
CA HIS A 404 -4.36 -12.75 -10.03
C HIS A 404 -3.63 -11.86 -9.01
N ASP A 405 -4.08 -10.61 -8.91
CA ASP A 405 -3.56 -9.68 -7.91
C ASP A 405 -4.12 -10.03 -6.52
N PRO A 406 -3.27 -10.23 -5.49
CA PRO A 406 -3.71 -10.52 -4.14
C PRO A 406 -4.23 -9.30 -3.38
N ALA A 407 -3.72 -8.11 -3.66
CA ALA A 407 -3.96 -6.90 -2.86
C ALA A 407 -4.98 -5.94 -3.51
N THR A 408 -4.94 -5.80 -4.84
CA THR A 408 -5.93 -5.03 -5.62
C THR A 408 -6.57 -5.95 -6.66
N PRO A 409 -7.62 -6.70 -6.28
CA PRO A 409 -8.28 -7.67 -7.15
C PRO A 409 -8.60 -7.08 -8.52
N TYR A 410 -8.39 -7.86 -9.59
CA TYR A 410 -8.55 -7.42 -10.99
C TYR A 410 -9.90 -6.75 -11.26
N ALA A 411 -10.97 -7.19 -10.58
CA ALA A 411 -12.29 -6.58 -10.69
C ALA A 411 -12.29 -5.08 -10.33
N TRP A 412 -11.41 -4.65 -9.43
CA TRP A 412 -11.29 -3.24 -9.04
C TRP A 412 -10.71 -2.38 -10.17
N SER A 413 -9.69 -2.90 -10.88
CA SER A 413 -9.17 -2.22 -12.07
C SER A 413 -10.21 -2.12 -13.19
N GLN A 414 -11.06 -3.14 -13.34
CA GLN A 414 -12.19 -3.09 -14.28
C GLN A 414 -13.23 -2.06 -13.87
N ALA A 415 -13.62 -2.03 -12.58
CA ALA A 415 -14.56 -1.05 -12.05
C ALA A 415 -14.03 0.37 -12.18
N LEU A 416 -12.74 0.60 -11.90
CA LEU A 416 -12.13 1.92 -12.07
C LEU A 416 -12.20 2.40 -13.53
N VAL A 417 -11.92 1.52 -14.50
CA VAL A 417 -12.03 1.87 -15.93
C VAL A 417 -13.48 2.16 -16.34
N GLU A 418 -14.45 1.42 -15.79
CA GLU A 418 -15.88 1.66 -16.06
C GLU A 418 -16.39 2.99 -15.50
N GLN A 419 -15.77 3.50 -14.43
CA GLN A 419 -16.12 4.79 -13.81
C GLN A 419 -15.51 5.98 -14.54
N LEU A 420 -14.26 5.86 -14.97
CA LEU A 420 -13.51 6.94 -15.63
C LEU A 420 -14.06 7.20 -17.04
N ASP A 421 -14.36 8.47 -17.37
CA ASP A 421 -14.88 8.89 -18.67
C ASP A 421 -13.94 8.51 -19.84
N ASN A 422 -12.65 8.56 -19.59
CA ASN A 422 -11.63 8.33 -20.62
C ASN A 422 -10.46 7.49 -20.07
N ALA A 423 -10.64 6.16 -20.01
CA ALA A 423 -9.59 5.25 -19.54
C ALA A 423 -9.41 4.05 -20.46
N ARG A 424 -8.23 3.43 -20.39
CA ARG A 424 -7.89 2.21 -21.10
C ARG A 424 -7.38 1.18 -20.10
N LEU A 425 -7.94 -0.03 -20.15
CA LEU A 425 -7.45 -1.18 -19.38
C LEU A 425 -6.37 -1.92 -20.15
N LEU A 426 -5.22 -2.12 -19.53
CA LEU A 426 -4.22 -3.10 -19.90
C LEU A 426 -4.28 -4.27 -18.91
N THR A 427 -4.55 -5.46 -19.41
CA THR A 427 -4.64 -6.67 -18.58
C THR A 427 -3.31 -7.41 -18.56
N TYR A 428 -2.84 -7.78 -17.38
CA TYR A 428 -1.75 -8.74 -17.20
C TYR A 428 -2.31 -10.07 -16.68
N ASP A 429 -2.22 -11.12 -17.49
CA ASP A 429 -2.60 -12.49 -17.12
C ASP A 429 -1.43 -13.16 -16.38
N GLY A 430 -1.26 -12.77 -15.14
CA GLY A 430 -0.16 -13.21 -14.27
C GLY A 430 -0.55 -13.18 -12.80
N TRP A 431 0.41 -13.56 -11.95
CA TRP A 431 0.31 -13.56 -10.50
C TRP A 431 1.18 -12.48 -9.89
N GLY A 432 0.69 -11.90 -8.79
CA GLY A 432 1.41 -10.88 -8.03
C GLY A 432 0.72 -9.53 -8.04
N HIS A 433 1.18 -8.64 -7.20
CA HIS A 433 0.63 -7.31 -7.03
C HIS A 433 1.34 -6.34 -7.97
N THR A 434 0.55 -5.61 -8.76
CA THR A 434 0.99 -4.71 -9.84
C THR A 434 1.69 -5.44 -11.01
N ALA A 435 1.74 -4.84 -12.19
CA ALA A 435 2.20 -5.51 -13.38
C ALA A 435 3.42 -4.87 -14.05
N TYR A 436 3.63 -3.56 -13.95
CA TYR A 436 4.72 -2.86 -14.62
C TYR A 436 6.09 -3.35 -14.17
N THR A 437 6.21 -3.74 -12.90
CA THR A 437 7.43 -4.29 -12.30
C THR A 437 7.50 -5.81 -12.33
N SER A 438 6.49 -6.50 -12.87
CA SER A 438 6.40 -7.97 -12.89
C SER A 438 7.45 -8.69 -13.73
N GLY A 439 8.15 -7.95 -14.59
CA GLY A 439 9.09 -8.51 -15.58
C GLY A 439 8.46 -8.81 -16.95
N SER A 440 7.14 -8.65 -17.13
CA SER A 440 6.49 -8.80 -18.44
C SER A 440 6.95 -7.71 -19.40
N ALA A 441 7.61 -8.12 -20.50
CA ALA A 441 8.05 -7.19 -21.55
C ALA A 441 6.84 -6.50 -22.21
N CYS A 442 5.74 -7.24 -22.41
CA CYS A 442 4.51 -6.72 -23.01
C CYS A 442 3.89 -5.59 -22.18
N VAL A 443 3.78 -5.76 -20.86
CA VAL A 443 3.26 -4.71 -19.97
C VAL A 443 4.17 -3.50 -20.01
N ARG A 444 5.49 -3.72 -19.83
CA ARG A 444 6.47 -2.64 -19.84
C ARG A 444 6.44 -1.85 -21.14
N GLU A 445 6.45 -2.52 -22.30
CA GLU A 445 6.42 -1.86 -23.61
C GLU A 445 5.13 -1.04 -23.80
N ALA A 446 3.98 -1.53 -23.36
CA ALA A 446 2.71 -0.81 -23.45
C ALA A 446 2.66 0.42 -22.54
N VAL A 447 3.14 0.30 -21.30
CA VAL A 447 3.21 1.42 -20.35
C VAL A 447 4.22 2.47 -20.82
N ASP A 448 5.41 2.03 -21.27
CA ASP A 448 6.44 2.92 -21.79
C ASP A 448 5.96 3.67 -23.05
N ALA A 449 5.29 3.00 -24.00
CA ALA A 449 4.71 3.64 -25.18
C ALA A 449 3.69 4.72 -24.79
N TYR A 450 2.85 4.45 -23.79
CA TYR A 450 1.92 5.45 -23.29
C TYR A 450 2.64 6.62 -22.61
N LEU A 451 3.57 6.37 -21.70
CA LEU A 451 4.33 7.43 -21.02
C LEU A 451 5.19 8.25 -22.00
N LEU A 452 5.84 7.59 -22.97
CA LEU A 452 6.76 8.24 -23.89
C LEU A 452 6.05 8.87 -25.10
N GLU A 453 5.06 8.21 -25.69
CA GLU A 453 4.45 8.62 -26.95
C GLU A 453 2.97 9.04 -26.81
N GLY A 454 2.33 8.70 -25.68
CA GLY A 454 0.87 8.85 -25.48
C GLY A 454 0.08 7.78 -26.23
N GLU A 455 0.75 6.69 -26.63
CA GLU A 455 0.11 5.60 -27.36
C GLU A 455 -0.55 4.62 -26.37
N LEU A 456 -1.89 4.61 -26.36
CA LEU A 456 -2.65 3.64 -25.57
C LEU A 456 -2.61 2.26 -26.24
N PRO A 457 -2.57 1.17 -25.43
CA PRO A 457 -2.76 -0.17 -25.98
C PRO A 457 -4.13 -0.31 -26.63
N ALA A 458 -4.26 -1.22 -27.60
CA ALA A 458 -5.56 -1.52 -28.20
C ALA A 458 -6.56 -2.00 -27.11
N GLU A 459 -7.85 -1.75 -27.34
CA GLU A 459 -8.89 -2.23 -26.43
C GLU A 459 -8.85 -3.75 -26.29
N GLY A 460 -8.91 -4.24 -25.03
CA GLY A 460 -8.83 -5.67 -24.72
C GLY A 460 -7.43 -6.27 -24.82
N THR A 461 -6.36 -5.43 -24.88
CA THR A 461 -4.99 -5.93 -24.85
C THR A 461 -4.73 -6.69 -23.55
N THR A 462 -4.24 -7.93 -23.69
CA THR A 462 -3.83 -8.80 -22.58
C THR A 462 -2.37 -9.20 -22.79
N CYS A 463 -1.55 -9.01 -21.76
CA CYS A 463 -0.16 -9.44 -21.65
C CYS A 463 -0.05 -10.67 -20.75
N SER A 464 0.98 -11.47 -20.93
CA SER A 464 1.30 -12.65 -20.11
C SER A 464 2.79 -12.68 -19.76
#